data_01d18019a3c2653e0cae3658cc1cd8ea
#
_entry.id   01d18019a3c2653e0cae3658cc1cd8ea
#
_cell.length_a   1.000
_cell.length_b   1.000
_cell.length_c   1.000
_cell.angle_alpha   90.00
_cell.angle_beta   90.00
_cell.angle_gamma   90.00
#
_symmetry.space_group_name_H-M   'P 1'
#
loop_
_entity.id
_entity.type
_entity.pdbx_description
1 polymer ?
#
loop_
_entity_poly.entity_id
_entity_poly.type
_entity_poly.pdbx_seq_one_letter_code
_entity_poly.pdbx_strand_id
1 'polypeptide(L)'
;MAGAPSWLRGAQSETTRSSEPRGVLFVCTGNICRSAFADMYLRDRLRALGGVGVPVSSAGIMAVVGHDLDSQMAAEARAIGLSGSGHSARQLTGRILRDAALVVVFGPEHVEWIASEFPEHLVRTVALGQAASALRHSAARVPLREVAGEVQSADPDPSDSEWIADPYRRGPEAARVAAQRIRSDVGILLDTISWPV
;
A
#
# COMPACT_ATOMS: atom_id res chain seq x y z
N MET A 1 -15.24 -33.38 -46.77
CA MET A 1 -15.01 -32.16 -45.94
C MET A 1 -14.68 -32.60 -44.55
N ALA A 2 -13.41 -32.56 -44.15
CA ALA A 2 -12.95 -33.03 -42.85
C ALA A 2 -13.12 -31.89 -41.81
N GLY A 3 -13.90 -32.14 -40.79
CA GLY A 3 -14.13 -31.21 -39.71
C GLY A 3 -12.86 -31.02 -38.87
N ALA A 4 -12.60 -29.79 -38.38
CA ALA A 4 -11.47 -29.45 -37.55
C ALA A 4 -11.46 -30.31 -36.27
N PRO A 5 -10.28 -30.77 -35.82
CA PRO A 5 -10.13 -31.65 -34.68
C PRO A 5 -10.58 -30.99 -33.36
N SER A 6 -11.15 -31.80 -32.46
CA SER A 6 -11.83 -31.36 -31.22
C SER A 6 -10.91 -30.58 -30.22
N TRP A 7 -9.60 -30.75 -30.29
CA TRP A 7 -8.63 -30.05 -29.45
C TRP A 7 -8.46 -28.55 -29.83
N LEU A 8 -8.86 -28.15 -31.05
CA LEU A 8 -8.88 -26.75 -31.49
C LEU A 8 -10.08 -25.94 -30.94
N ARG A 9 -11.07 -26.62 -30.35
CA ARG A 9 -12.28 -25.98 -29.81
C ARG A 9 -12.15 -25.54 -28.33
N GLY A 10 -11.05 -25.89 -27.64
CA GLY A 10 -10.80 -25.57 -26.26
C GLY A 10 -9.95 -24.30 -26.02
N ALA A 11 -9.47 -23.65 -27.09
CA ALA A 11 -8.58 -22.46 -26.97
C ALA A 11 -9.33 -21.15 -27.18
N GLN A 12 -10.58 -21.05 -26.73
CA GLN A 12 -11.30 -19.79 -26.73
C GLN A 12 -11.48 -19.27 -25.33
N SER A 13 -10.81 -18.12 -25.14
CA SER A 13 -11.05 -17.15 -24.07
C SER A 13 -10.72 -17.59 -22.64
N GLU A 14 -9.45 -17.82 -22.30
CA GLU A 14 -8.94 -17.06 -21.19
C GLU A 14 -8.80 -15.59 -21.66
N THR A 15 -9.91 -14.90 -21.68
CA THR A 15 -9.92 -13.45 -21.69
C THR A 15 -9.16 -13.08 -20.43
N THR A 16 -7.91 -12.69 -20.58
CA THR A 16 -7.18 -11.89 -19.60
C THR A 16 -8.07 -10.67 -19.39
N ARG A 17 -8.97 -10.76 -18.40
CA ARG A 17 -9.56 -9.58 -17.81
C ARG A 17 -8.35 -8.82 -17.28
N SER A 18 -7.93 -7.80 -18.00
CA SER A 18 -7.15 -6.71 -17.44
C SER A 18 -8.05 -6.10 -16.38
N SER A 19 -8.06 -6.70 -15.19
CA SER A 19 -8.78 -6.13 -14.07
C SER A 19 -8.08 -4.81 -13.82
N GLU A 20 -8.84 -3.72 -13.98
CA GLU A 20 -8.33 -2.40 -13.63
C GLU A 20 -7.67 -2.45 -12.25
N PRO A 21 -6.55 -1.74 -12.06
CA PRO A 21 -5.86 -1.71 -10.78
C PRO A 21 -6.83 -1.35 -9.65
N ARG A 22 -6.80 -2.09 -8.56
CA ARG A 22 -7.70 -1.92 -7.42
C ARG A 22 -6.93 -1.94 -6.12
N GLY A 23 -7.40 -1.17 -5.15
CA GLY A 23 -6.87 -1.23 -3.80
C GLY A 23 -5.58 -0.45 -3.58
N VAL A 24 -5.04 -0.59 -2.37
CA VAL A 24 -3.87 0.11 -1.86
C VAL A 24 -2.73 -0.87 -1.62
N LEU A 25 -1.54 -0.51 -2.09
CA LEU A 25 -0.29 -1.23 -1.83
C LEU A 25 0.63 -0.33 -1.00
N PHE A 26 0.97 -0.78 0.20
CA PHE A 26 2.01 -0.15 1.02
C PHE A 26 3.37 -0.79 0.74
N VAL A 27 4.40 0.05 0.51
CA VAL A 27 5.75 -0.42 0.17
C VAL A 27 6.77 0.19 1.12
N CYS A 28 7.58 -0.66 1.78
CA CYS A 28 8.77 -0.24 2.52
C CYS A 28 9.96 -1.14 2.17
N THR A 29 11.06 -1.07 2.92
CA THR A 29 12.25 -1.87 2.63
C THR A 29 12.00 -3.36 2.91
N GLY A 30 11.83 -3.75 4.17
CA GLY A 30 11.78 -5.16 4.60
C GLY A 30 10.41 -5.82 4.57
N ASN A 31 9.33 -5.06 4.42
CA ASN A 31 7.94 -5.49 4.56
C ASN A 31 7.62 -6.17 5.92
N ILE A 32 8.33 -5.77 6.97
CA ILE A 32 8.13 -6.28 8.34
C ILE A 32 7.82 -5.18 9.36
N CYS A 33 7.91 -3.89 8.98
CA CYS A 33 7.63 -2.75 9.85
C CYS A 33 6.54 -1.85 9.26
N ARG A 34 6.94 -0.75 8.63
CA ARG A 34 6.05 0.35 8.20
C ARG A 34 4.90 -0.11 7.30
N SER A 35 5.20 -0.75 6.18
CA SER A 35 4.18 -1.20 5.21
C SER A 35 3.28 -2.30 5.75
N ALA A 36 3.84 -3.24 6.52
CA ALA A 36 3.08 -4.32 7.13
C ALA A 36 2.08 -3.79 8.17
N PHE A 37 2.51 -2.85 9.03
CA PHE A 37 1.65 -2.21 10.01
C PHE A 37 0.54 -1.38 9.34
N ALA A 38 0.88 -0.59 8.32
CA ALA A 38 -0.09 0.23 7.57
C ALA A 38 -1.16 -0.62 6.89
N ASP A 39 -0.77 -1.73 6.26
CA ASP A 39 -1.67 -2.72 5.66
C ASP A 39 -2.65 -3.28 6.69
N MET A 40 -2.13 -3.79 7.81
CA MET A 40 -2.98 -4.34 8.88
C MET A 40 -3.96 -3.29 9.41
N TYR A 41 -3.49 -2.08 9.67
CA TYR A 41 -4.30 -1.01 10.21
C TYR A 41 -5.39 -0.54 9.24
N LEU A 42 -5.04 -0.25 7.98
CA LEU A 42 -6.03 0.19 7.00
C LEU A 42 -7.08 -0.90 6.74
N ARG A 43 -6.65 -2.14 6.61
CA ARG A 43 -7.56 -3.28 6.40
C ARG A 43 -8.56 -3.45 7.53
N ASP A 44 -8.12 -3.32 8.78
CA ASP A 44 -8.97 -3.38 9.95
C ASP A 44 -10.00 -2.24 9.97
N ARG A 45 -9.55 -1.01 9.72
CA ARG A 45 -10.44 0.16 9.68
C ARG A 45 -11.47 0.08 8.56
N LEU A 46 -11.09 -0.33 7.36
CA LEU A 46 -12.03 -0.51 6.24
C LEU A 46 -13.07 -1.58 6.54
N ARG A 47 -12.68 -2.69 7.18
CA ARG A 47 -13.64 -3.73 7.61
C ARG A 47 -14.66 -3.17 8.61
N ALA A 48 -14.21 -2.37 9.58
CA ALA A 48 -15.09 -1.74 10.56
C ALA A 48 -16.08 -0.76 9.93
N LEU A 49 -15.74 -0.16 8.79
CA LEU A 49 -16.60 0.74 8.02
C LEU A 49 -17.51 -0.01 7.01
N GLY A 50 -17.50 -1.34 6.98
CA GLY A 50 -18.26 -2.13 6.02
C GLY A 50 -17.64 -2.21 4.61
N GLY A 51 -16.47 -1.62 4.41
CA GLY A 51 -15.73 -1.62 3.14
C GLY A 51 -14.99 -2.94 2.87
N VAL A 52 -15.72 -4.00 2.62
CA VAL A 52 -15.18 -5.37 2.47
C VAL A 52 -14.51 -5.60 1.10
N GLY A 53 -14.70 -4.68 0.14
CA GLY A 53 -14.31 -4.89 -1.26
C GLY A 53 -12.95 -4.31 -1.68
N VAL A 54 -12.29 -3.50 -0.84
CA VAL A 54 -11.03 -2.84 -1.22
C VAL A 54 -9.83 -3.72 -0.89
N PRO A 55 -9.07 -4.20 -1.88
CA PRO A 55 -7.84 -4.92 -1.62
C PRO A 55 -6.81 -4.00 -0.95
N VAL A 56 -6.33 -4.37 0.24
CA VAL A 56 -5.20 -3.73 0.91
C VAL A 56 -4.09 -4.74 1.01
N SER A 57 -2.88 -4.32 0.69
CA SER A 57 -1.73 -5.22 0.69
C SER A 57 -0.43 -4.46 0.95
N SER A 58 0.64 -5.20 1.24
CA SER A 58 1.97 -4.63 1.42
C SER A 58 3.06 -5.50 0.77
N ALA A 59 4.21 -4.88 0.47
CA ALA A 59 5.39 -5.56 -0.05
C ALA A 59 6.65 -4.78 0.35
N GLY A 60 7.83 -5.36 0.12
CA GLY A 60 9.11 -4.72 0.38
C GLY A 60 10.02 -4.72 -0.83
N ILE A 61 10.78 -3.64 -1.01
CA ILE A 61 11.79 -3.53 -2.08
C ILE A 61 12.98 -4.47 -1.84
N MET A 62 13.22 -4.83 -0.57
CA MET A 62 14.20 -5.84 -0.11
C MET A 62 13.57 -6.63 1.04
N ALA A 63 12.49 -7.36 0.74
CA ALA A 63 11.67 -8.01 1.74
C ALA A 63 12.42 -9.11 2.51
N VAL A 64 12.15 -9.21 3.80
CA VAL A 64 12.54 -10.36 4.63
C VAL A 64 11.48 -11.44 4.45
N VAL A 65 11.48 -12.07 3.28
CA VAL A 65 10.41 -12.94 2.78
C VAL A 65 10.01 -14.00 3.80
N GLY A 66 8.72 -14.15 4.03
CA GLY A 66 8.14 -15.14 4.94
C GLY A 66 8.13 -14.72 6.42
N HIS A 67 8.79 -13.62 6.79
CA HIS A 67 8.80 -13.13 8.17
C HIS A 67 7.49 -12.43 8.54
N ASP A 68 7.10 -12.58 9.79
CA ASP A 68 5.97 -11.85 10.39
C ASP A 68 6.37 -10.40 10.70
N LEU A 69 5.41 -9.65 11.20
CA LEU A 69 5.61 -8.27 11.66
C LEU A 69 6.75 -8.22 12.71
N ASP A 70 7.63 -7.23 12.59
CA ASP A 70 8.70 -6.99 13.58
C ASP A 70 8.12 -6.93 15.00
N SER A 71 8.82 -7.45 15.97
CA SER A 71 8.31 -7.64 17.34
C SER A 71 7.89 -6.33 18.01
N GLN A 72 8.60 -5.22 17.76
CA GLN A 72 8.26 -3.91 18.31
C GLN A 72 7.00 -3.35 17.62
N MET A 73 6.92 -3.48 16.30
CA MET A 73 5.72 -3.09 15.55
C MET A 73 4.51 -3.96 15.89
N ALA A 74 4.73 -5.25 16.17
CA ALA A 74 3.69 -6.16 16.64
C ALA A 74 3.17 -5.76 18.05
N ALA A 75 4.04 -5.26 18.93
CA ALA A 75 3.62 -4.70 20.22
C ALA A 75 2.71 -3.47 20.03
N GLU A 76 3.08 -2.56 19.12
CA GLU A 76 2.26 -1.39 18.80
C GLU A 76 0.91 -1.78 18.14
N ALA A 77 0.90 -2.81 17.30
CA ALA A 77 -0.34 -3.34 16.72
C ALA A 77 -1.27 -3.88 17.82
N ARG A 78 -0.75 -4.72 18.73
CA ARG A 78 -1.54 -5.24 19.86
C ARG A 78 -2.06 -4.16 20.79
N ALA A 79 -1.27 -3.11 21.04
CA ALA A 79 -1.68 -1.98 21.89
C ALA A 79 -2.93 -1.25 21.38
N ILE A 80 -3.27 -1.41 20.10
CA ILE A 80 -4.47 -0.83 19.47
C ILE A 80 -5.53 -1.87 19.08
N GLY A 81 -5.40 -3.09 19.58
CA GLY A 81 -6.38 -4.17 19.38
C GLY A 81 -6.23 -4.95 18.05
N LEU A 82 -5.15 -4.74 17.29
CA LEU A 82 -4.83 -5.57 16.16
C LEU A 82 -4.13 -6.86 16.59
N SER A 83 -4.21 -7.94 15.81
CA SER A 83 -3.61 -9.23 16.19
C SER A 83 -2.07 -9.13 16.37
N GLY A 84 -1.42 -8.28 15.62
CA GLY A 84 0.04 -8.15 15.58
C GLY A 84 0.77 -9.40 15.08
N SER A 85 0.06 -10.28 14.38
CA SER A 85 0.58 -11.53 13.81
C SER A 85 -0.19 -11.96 12.57
N GLY A 86 0.31 -12.97 11.85
CA GLY A 86 -0.32 -13.50 10.64
C GLY A 86 0.06 -12.73 9.37
N HIS A 87 1.04 -11.84 9.46
CA HIS A 87 1.69 -11.23 8.31
C HIS A 87 2.75 -12.18 7.74
N SER A 88 2.97 -12.10 6.45
CA SER A 88 4.07 -12.79 5.78
C SER A 88 4.70 -11.85 4.77
N ALA A 89 5.89 -11.37 5.08
CA ALA A 89 6.63 -10.42 4.26
C ALA A 89 6.87 -10.97 2.86
N ARG A 90 6.68 -10.16 1.84
CA ARG A 90 6.85 -10.54 0.44
C ARG A 90 7.60 -9.49 -0.37
N GLN A 91 8.38 -9.97 -1.34
CA GLN A 91 9.14 -9.14 -2.26
C GLN A 91 8.20 -8.37 -3.19
N LEU A 92 8.47 -7.08 -3.40
CA LEU A 92 7.80 -6.26 -4.39
C LEU A 92 8.15 -6.76 -5.80
N THR A 93 7.13 -6.90 -6.62
CA THR A 93 7.24 -7.33 -8.03
C THR A 93 6.34 -6.49 -8.92
N GLY A 94 6.64 -6.41 -10.22
CA GLY A 94 5.80 -5.71 -11.17
C GLY A 94 4.36 -6.25 -11.22
N ARG A 95 4.15 -7.54 -10.94
CA ARG A 95 2.80 -8.11 -10.82
C ARG A 95 2.02 -7.48 -9.66
N ILE A 96 2.63 -7.36 -8.48
CA ILE A 96 2.01 -6.76 -7.31
C ILE A 96 1.70 -5.27 -7.56
N LEU A 97 2.63 -4.56 -8.21
CA LEU A 97 2.41 -3.15 -8.58
C LEU A 97 1.23 -3.00 -9.56
N ARG A 98 1.13 -3.84 -10.59
CA ARG A 98 0.02 -3.76 -11.56
C ARG A 98 -1.36 -3.83 -10.95
N ASP A 99 -1.52 -4.59 -9.89
CA ASP A 99 -2.82 -4.81 -9.22
C ASP A 99 -3.24 -3.63 -8.32
N ALA A 100 -2.33 -2.70 -8.00
CA ALA A 100 -2.59 -1.57 -7.11
C ALA A 100 -3.11 -0.33 -7.85
N ALA A 101 -4.18 0.27 -7.38
CA ALA A 101 -4.66 1.58 -7.83
C ALA A 101 -3.86 2.73 -7.21
N LEU A 102 -3.41 2.54 -5.98
CA LEU A 102 -2.57 3.48 -5.24
C LEU A 102 -1.40 2.75 -4.61
N VAL A 103 -0.18 3.24 -4.82
CA VAL A 103 1.05 2.76 -4.18
C VAL A 103 1.50 3.80 -3.16
N VAL A 104 1.66 3.39 -1.90
CA VAL A 104 2.01 4.28 -0.79
C VAL A 104 3.36 3.86 -0.23
N VAL A 105 4.31 4.80 -0.20
CA VAL A 105 5.68 4.59 0.25
C VAL A 105 6.00 5.39 1.52
N PHE A 106 7.14 5.12 2.17
CA PHE A 106 7.49 5.69 3.48
C PHE A 106 8.82 6.45 3.49
N GLY A 107 9.66 6.28 2.48
CA GLY A 107 10.96 6.93 2.36
C GLY A 107 11.35 7.13 0.91
N PRO A 108 12.28 8.06 0.61
CA PRO A 108 12.72 8.36 -0.74
C PRO A 108 13.36 7.15 -1.45
N GLU A 109 14.03 6.28 -0.70
CA GLU A 109 14.63 5.06 -1.22
C GLU A 109 13.63 4.12 -1.91
N HIS A 110 12.37 4.15 -1.47
CA HIS A 110 11.31 3.34 -2.09
C HIS A 110 10.86 3.92 -3.43
N VAL A 111 10.80 5.26 -3.52
CA VAL A 111 10.49 5.97 -4.78
C VAL A 111 11.60 5.73 -5.79
N GLU A 112 12.86 5.91 -5.38
CA GLU A 112 14.04 5.69 -6.22
C GLU A 112 14.09 4.27 -6.76
N TRP A 113 13.82 3.28 -5.91
CA TRP A 113 13.77 1.88 -6.33
C TRP A 113 12.65 1.61 -7.35
N ILE A 114 11.43 2.14 -7.11
CA ILE A 114 10.32 2.00 -8.07
C ILE A 114 10.66 2.73 -9.39
N ALA A 115 11.28 3.90 -9.32
CA ALA A 115 11.70 4.66 -10.50
C ALA A 115 12.72 3.89 -11.36
N SER A 116 13.61 3.15 -10.72
CA SER A 116 14.63 2.33 -11.40
C SER A 116 14.04 1.08 -12.03
N GLU A 117 13.21 0.33 -11.29
CA GLU A 117 12.77 -1.00 -11.69
C GLU A 117 11.43 -1.01 -12.43
N PHE A 118 10.54 -0.06 -12.12
CA PHE A 118 9.15 -0.02 -12.60
C PHE A 118 8.66 1.42 -12.78
N PRO A 119 9.32 2.26 -13.60
CA PRO A 119 9.04 3.70 -13.71
C PRO A 119 7.59 4.02 -14.11
N GLU A 120 6.91 3.13 -14.82
CA GLU A 120 5.52 3.30 -15.22
C GLU A 120 4.53 3.33 -14.06
N HIS A 121 4.98 2.94 -12.85
CA HIS A 121 4.15 2.94 -11.65
C HIS A 121 4.30 4.21 -10.79
N LEU A 122 5.22 5.11 -11.12
CA LEU A 122 5.41 6.38 -10.40
C LEU A 122 4.15 7.26 -10.43
N VAL A 123 3.41 7.26 -11.52
CA VAL A 123 2.17 8.05 -11.68
C VAL A 123 1.08 7.73 -10.65
N ARG A 124 1.21 6.63 -9.92
CA ARG A 124 0.29 6.22 -8.85
C ARG A 124 1.00 5.96 -7.52
N THR A 125 2.25 6.42 -7.40
CA THR A 125 3.07 6.29 -6.19
C THR A 125 3.13 7.62 -5.46
N VAL A 126 2.84 7.61 -4.15
CA VAL A 126 2.90 8.77 -3.27
C VAL A 126 3.53 8.40 -1.94
N ALA A 127 4.16 9.36 -1.24
CA ALA A 127 4.55 9.16 0.16
C ALA A 127 3.31 9.23 1.06
N LEU A 128 3.26 8.44 2.14
CA LEU A 128 2.12 8.43 3.06
C LEU A 128 1.90 9.82 3.68
N GLY A 129 2.96 10.47 4.16
CA GLY A 129 2.86 11.81 4.76
C GLY A 129 2.47 12.88 3.75
N GLN A 130 2.99 12.82 2.52
CA GLN A 130 2.62 13.71 1.41
C GLN A 130 1.11 13.58 1.11
N ALA A 131 0.61 12.35 0.97
CA ALA A 131 -0.81 12.11 0.73
C ALA A 131 -1.68 12.65 1.87
N ALA A 132 -1.26 12.42 3.13
CA ALA A 132 -1.97 12.96 4.28
C ALA A 132 -1.96 14.49 4.32
N SER A 133 -0.84 15.13 4.00
CA SER A 133 -0.73 16.60 3.94
C SER A 133 -1.63 17.19 2.86
N ALA A 134 -1.55 16.67 1.65
CA ALA A 134 -2.32 17.15 0.50
C ALA A 134 -3.84 16.98 0.71
N LEU A 135 -4.26 15.84 1.24
CA LEU A 135 -5.67 15.51 1.39
C LEU A 135 -6.32 16.07 2.65
N ARG A 136 -5.56 16.52 3.64
CA ARG A 136 -6.08 17.02 4.95
C ARG A 136 -7.13 18.10 4.82
N HIS A 137 -7.04 18.94 3.79
CA HIS A 137 -7.92 20.06 3.55
C HIS A 137 -8.85 19.86 2.34
N SER A 138 -8.93 18.64 1.84
CA SER A 138 -9.81 18.32 0.71
C SER A 138 -11.27 18.54 1.10
N ALA A 139 -11.98 19.36 0.32
CA ALA A 139 -13.38 19.69 0.58
C ALA A 139 -14.36 18.53 0.27
N ALA A 140 -13.91 17.56 -0.53
CA ALA A 140 -14.68 16.39 -0.93
C ALA A 140 -13.81 15.13 -0.87
N ARG A 141 -14.45 13.97 -0.78
CA ARG A 141 -13.73 12.69 -0.87
C ARG A 141 -13.20 12.47 -2.28
N VAL A 142 -11.93 12.09 -2.37
CA VAL A 142 -11.23 11.83 -3.63
C VAL A 142 -11.38 10.35 -4.00
N PRO A 143 -11.80 10.01 -5.22
CA PRO A 143 -11.80 8.62 -5.68
C PRO A 143 -10.41 7.98 -5.57
N LEU A 144 -10.33 6.72 -5.10
CA LEU A 144 -9.06 6.05 -4.84
C LEU A 144 -8.07 6.14 -6.01
N ARG A 145 -8.54 6.07 -7.25
CA ARG A 145 -7.71 6.13 -8.46
C ARG A 145 -7.16 7.52 -8.77
N GLU A 146 -7.78 8.55 -8.25
CA GLU A 146 -7.42 9.94 -8.49
C GLU A 146 -6.48 10.48 -7.43
N VAL A 147 -6.34 9.78 -6.28
CA VAL A 147 -5.54 10.20 -5.13
C VAL A 147 -4.12 10.59 -5.52
N ALA A 148 -3.43 9.75 -6.28
CA ALA A 148 -2.04 10.04 -6.65
C ALA A 148 -1.93 11.30 -7.53
N GLY A 149 -2.85 11.49 -8.47
CA GLY A 149 -2.89 12.69 -9.31
C GLY A 149 -3.15 13.96 -8.50
N GLU A 150 -4.12 13.92 -7.58
CA GLU A 150 -4.41 15.04 -6.68
C GLU A 150 -3.21 15.40 -5.81
N VAL A 151 -2.58 14.39 -5.19
CA VAL A 151 -1.41 14.57 -4.32
C VAL A 151 -0.25 15.16 -5.09
N GLN A 152 0.12 14.59 -6.24
CA GLN A 152 1.24 15.05 -7.08
C GLN A 152 0.99 16.44 -7.70
N SER A 153 -0.28 16.81 -7.91
CA SER A 153 -0.64 18.14 -8.41
C SER A 153 -0.54 19.21 -7.30
N ALA A 154 -0.85 18.83 -6.06
CA ALA A 154 -0.78 19.74 -4.92
C ALA A 154 0.66 19.93 -4.42
N ASP A 155 1.42 18.87 -4.36
CA ASP A 155 2.83 18.86 -3.95
C ASP A 155 3.57 17.70 -4.65
N PRO A 156 4.34 17.97 -5.72
CA PRO A 156 5.01 16.93 -6.49
C PRO A 156 6.17 16.27 -5.72
N ASP A 157 6.82 16.97 -4.80
CA ASP A 157 8.02 16.53 -4.12
C ASP A 157 7.81 16.47 -2.60
N PRO A 158 7.74 15.27 -1.98
CA PRO A 158 7.57 15.14 -0.55
C PRO A 158 8.68 15.85 0.23
N SER A 159 8.31 16.65 1.23
CA SER A 159 9.24 17.26 2.17
C SER A 159 9.84 16.24 3.15
N ASP A 160 10.98 16.57 3.78
CA ASP A 160 11.62 15.67 4.77
C ASP A 160 10.69 15.29 5.92
N SER A 161 9.76 16.17 6.30
CA SER A 161 8.78 15.91 7.37
C SER A 161 7.68 14.94 6.98
N GLU A 162 7.52 14.62 5.70
CA GLU A 162 6.51 13.70 5.17
C GLU A 162 7.03 12.27 5.05
N TRP A 163 8.34 12.08 5.18
CA TRP A 163 8.93 10.76 5.28
C TRP A 163 8.77 10.17 6.68
N ILE A 164 8.56 8.86 6.75
CA ILE A 164 8.44 8.13 8.01
C ILE A 164 9.70 7.30 8.23
N ALA A 165 10.48 7.69 9.22
CA ALA A 165 11.74 7.04 9.56
C ALA A 165 11.56 5.52 9.79
N ASP A 166 12.56 4.72 9.36
CA ASP A 166 12.54 3.29 9.58
C ASP A 166 12.74 2.95 11.07
N PRO A 167 11.78 2.27 11.73
CA PRO A 167 11.91 1.89 13.13
C PRO A 167 12.74 0.62 13.33
N TYR A 168 13.10 -0.11 12.27
CA TYR A 168 13.75 -1.41 12.39
C TYR A 168 15.06 -1.33 13.16
N ARG A 169 15.18 -2.13 14.23
CA ARG A 169 16.33 -2.18 15.16
C ARG A 169 16.66 -0.85 15.86
N ARG A 170 15.69 0.08 15.97
CA ARG A 170 15.87 1.36 16.66
C ARG A 170 15.14 1.42 18.01
N GLY A 171 14.64 0.29 18.49
CA GLY A 171 14.00 0.16 19.78
C GLY A 171 12.50 0.54 19.83
N PRO A 172 11.86 0.34 20.99
CA PRO A 172 10.41 0.47 21.10
C PRO A 172 9.92 1.90 20.87
N GLU A 173 10.70 2.91 21.23
CA GLU A 173 10.30 4.30 21.02
C GLU A 173 10.21 4.66 19.53
N ALA A 174 11.17 4.21 18.72
CA ALA A 174 11.11 4.41 17.28
C ALA A 174 9.90 3.70 16.65
N ALA A 175 9.59 2.49 17.11
CA ALA A 175 8.41 1.76 16.66
C ALA A 175 7.11 2.49 17.04
N ARG A 176 7.02 3.00 18.25
CA ARG A 176 5.89 3.78 18.74
C ARG A 176 5.66 5.04 17.91
N VAL A 177 6.72 5.81 17.64
CA VAL A 177 6.65 7.04 16.83
C VAL A 177 6.20 6.72 15.40
N ALA A 178 6.80 5.70 14.77
CA ALA A 178 6.40 5.27 13.43
C ALA A 178 4.94 4.79 13.38
N ALA A 179 4.52 3.97 14.33
CA ALA A 179 3.15 3.46 14.41
C ALA A 179 2.13 4.59 14.61
N GLN A 180 2.41 5.55 15.49
CA GLN A 180 1.54 6.71 15.71
C GLN A 180 1.42 7.57 14.45
N ARG A 181 2.52 7.84 13.77
CA ARG A 181 2.53 8.61 12.53
C ARG A 181 1.73 7.88 11.43
N ILE A 182 1.97 6.59 11.22
CA ILE A 182 1.24 5.79 10.23
C ILE A 182 -0.27 5.81 10.54
N ARG A 183 -0.66 5.64 11.80
CA ARG A 183 -2.08 5.69 12.20
C ARG A 183 -2.73 7.02 11.90
N SER A 184 -2.05 8.12 12.23
CA SER A 184 -2.53 9.48 11.95
C SER A 184 -2.74 9.69 10.45
N ASP A 185 -1.73 9.38 9.67
CA ASP A 185 -1.75 9.65 8.23
C ASP A 185 -2.72 8.71 7.49
N VAL A 186 -2.77 7.43 7.83
CA VAL A 186 -3.78 6.49 7.31
C VAL A 186 -5.20 6.91 7.73
N GLY A 187 -5.37 7.47 8.94
CA GLY A 187 -6.64 8.03 9.38
C GLY A 187 -7.15 9.13 8.44
N ILE A 188 -6.28 10.03 7.99
CA ILE A 188 -6.63 11.05 7.00
C ILE A 188 -7.06 10.42 5.68
N LEU A 189 -6.32 9.41 5.20
CA LEU A 189 -6.70 8.71 3.98
C LEU A 189 -8.09 8.04 4.11
N LEU A 190 -8.38 7.45 5.27
CA LEU A 190 -9.69 6.84 5.54
C LEU A 190 -10.84 7.83 5.43
N ASP A 191 -10.65 9.07 5.94
CA ASP A 191 -11.68 10.10 5.98
C ASP A 191 -11.85 10.81 4.63
N THR A 192 -10.78 10.89 3.84
CA THR A 192 -10.73 11.72 2.62
C THR A 192 -10.84 10.94 1.31
N ILE A 193 -10.60 9.63 1.32
CA ILE A 193 -10.76 8.80 0.12
C ILE A 193 -12.19 8.27 0.01
N SER A 194 -12.74 8.33 -1.20
CA SER A 194 -13.97 7.62 -1.55
C SER A 194 -13.63 6.15 -1.86
N TRP A 195 -13.86 5.30 -0.87
CA TRP A 195 -13.57 3.88 -0.98
C TRP A 195 -14.64 3.18 -1.83
N PRO A 196 -14.26 2.33 -2.80
CA PRO A 196 -15.22 1.52 -3.53
C PRO A 196 -15.92 0.53 -2.57
N VAL A 197 -17.23 0.43 -2.68
CA VAL A 197 -18.09 -0.47 -1.89
C VAL A 197 -18.20 -1.84 -2.57
#